data_6f15176e18c6e1928fafcbfcc073a8cf
#
_entry.id   6f15176e18c6e1928fafcbfcc073a8cf
#
_cell.length_a   1.000
_cell.length_b   1.000
_cell.length_c   1.000
_cell.angle_alpha   90.00
_cell.angle_beta   90.00
_cell.angle_gamma   90.00
#
_symmetry.space_group_name_H-M   'P 1'
#
loop_
_entity.id
_entity.type
_entity.pdbx_description
1 polymer ?
#
loop_
_entity_poly.entity_id
_entity_poly.type
_entity_poly.pdbx_seq_one_letter_code
_entity_poly.pdbx_strand_id
1 'polypeptide(L)'
;MQFWFARGSEIPVRQQLVTQVVLGILCNDLAPGQRLPSTRELARRYRIHPNTISAAYRQLGLEKWVEFRHGSGVYVRAVRPKAAASAVPESLIANLVLESRRAGLSLQELRRQVRHWLEMRPPGQFCVIEPDEELRRIMVAELEKVATIPVKDCGFAELRSADPASAVWVVFPSKEATARELLGAEAELLVLEVRSAPSNMPHLLPKSREWLVGVASAWPGFLDAAQTMLAAAGFDPDSLVVRDTRNPGWLKDLECTAGILCDAATARVLPKSKLTVVFPIVADASLEELKRYEEFIGIPEKP
;
A
#
# COMPACT_ATOMS: atom_id res chain seq x y z
N MET A 1 -14.33 3.67 3.78
CA MET A 1 -14.80 2.73 2.74
C MET A 1 -13.72 2.49 1.73
N GLN A 2 -13.47 1.23 1.31
CA GLN A 2 -12.53 0.83 0.27
C GLN A 2 -13.29 0.58 -1.04
N PHE A 3 -12.66 0.89 -2.18
CA PHE A 3 -13.20 0.57 -3.50
C PHE A 3 -12.53 -0.68 -4.05
N TRP A 4 -13.31 -1.51 -4.73
CA TRP A 4 -12.90 -2.75 -5.36
C TRP A 4 -13.26 -2.73 -6.83
N PHE A 5 -12.35 -3.17 -7.68
CA PHE A 5 -12.59 -3.20 -9.12
C PHE A 5 -12.24 -4.56 -9.69
N ALA A 6 -13.27 -5.33 -10.03
CA ALA A 6 -13.12 -6.58 -10.75
C ALA A 6 -12.89 -6.30 -12.24
N ARG A 7 -11.66 -6.46 -12.71
CA ARG A 7 -11.28 -6.15 -14.12
C ARG A 7 -11.80 -7.16 -15.13
N GLY A 8 -12.07 -8.39 -14.72
CA GLY A 8 -12.69 -9.44 -15.52
C GLY A 8 -14.22 -9.49 -15.44
N SER A 9 -14.85 -8.55 -14.73
CA SER A 9 -16.30 -8.49 -14.59
C SER A 9 -16.95 -7.90 -15.84
N GLU A 10 -18.12 -8.43 -16.21
CA GLU A 10 -18.98 -7.84 -17.25
C GLU A 10 -19.52 -6.46 -16.86
N ILE A 11 -19.47 -6.11 -15.56
CA ILE A 11 -19.90 -4.79 -15.08
C ILE A 11 -18.80 -3.77 -15.35
N PRO A 12 -19.06 -2.72 -16.14
CA PRO A 12 -18.06 -1.70 -16.39
C PRO A 12 -17.54 -1.06 -15.12
N VAL A 13 -16.24 -0.81 -15.03
CA VAL A 13 -15.56 -0.18 -13.88
C VAL A 13 -16.25 1.11 -13.42
N ARG A 14 -16.77 1.92 -14.36
CA ARG A 14 -17.59 3.09 -14.02
C ARG A 14 -18.78 2.73 -13.14
N GLN A 15 -19.52 1.68 -13.52
CA GLN A 15 -20.72 1.26 -12.79
C GLN A 15 -20.34 0.65 -11.43
N GLN A 16 -19.23 -0.09 -11.36
CA GLN A 16 -18.72 -0.62 -10.10
C GLN A 16 -18.43 0.50 -9.11
N LEU A 17 -17.80 1.59 -9.55
CA LEU A 17 -17.53 2.76 -8.69
C LEU A 17 -18.83 3.44 -8.24
N VAL A 18 -19.77 3.68 -9.16
CA VAL A 18 -21.06 4.30 -8.82
C VAL A 18 -21.78 3.48 -7.77
N THR A 19 -21.91 2.17 -7.98
CA THR A 19 -22.61 1.26 -7.04
C THR A 19 -21.96 1.28 -5.67
N GLN A 20 -20.63 1.20 -5.60
CA GLN A 20 -19.92 1.19 -4.32
C GLN A 20 -20.08 2.50 -3.56
N VAL A 21 -20.01 3.66 -4.23
CA VAL A 21 -20.23 4.95 -3.56
C VAL A 21 -21.67 5.06 -3.03
N VAL A 22 -22.65 4.66 -3.83
CA VAL A 22 -24.07 4.68 -3.40
C VAL A 22 -24.29 3.77 -2.18
N LEU A 23 -23.79 2.53 -2.24
CA LEU A 23 -23.88 1.58 -1.13
C LEU A 23 -23.17 2.12 0.12
N GLY A 24 -21.96 2.67 -0.03
CA GLY A 24 -21.22 3.26 1.09
C GLY A 24 -21.98 4.42 1.76
N ILE A 25 -22.69 5.24 0.96
CA ILE A 25 -23.54 6.31 1.51
C ILE A 25 -24.77 5.74 2.22
N LEU A 26 -25.39 4.70 1.65
CA LEU A 26 -26.57 4.07 2.22
C LEU A 26 -26.27 3.32 3.51
N CYS A 27 -25.14 2.64 3.58
CA CYS A 27 -24.66 1.90 4.76
C CYS A 27 -23.97 2.80 5.81
N ASN A 28 -23.88 4.12 5.58
CA ASN A 28 -23.17 5.10 6.41
C ASN A 28 -21.62 4.90 6.48
N ASP A 29 -21.05 4.10 5.60
CA ASP A 29 -19.59 3.97 5.46
C ASP A 29 -18.95 5.22 4.84
N LEU A 30 -19.75 6.00 4.10
CA LEU A 30 -19.41 7.32 3.60
C LEU A 30 -20.31 8.35 4.27
N ALA A 31 -19.74 9.12 5.18
CA ALA A 31 -20.49 10.10 5.94
C ALA A 31 -20.91 11.32 5.10
N PRO A 32 -22.06 11.95 5.40
CA PRO A 32 -22.43 13.22 4.78
C PRO A 32 -21.32 14.27 4.96
N GLY A 33 -20.96 14.96 3.87
CA GLY A 33 -19.88 15.94 3.85
C GLY A 33 -18.48 15.35 3.74
N GLN A 34 -18.31 14.02 3.75
CA GLN A 34 -17.03 13.36 3.57
C GLN A 34 -16.51 13.62 2.16
N ARG A 35 -15.22 13.92 2.05
CA ARG A 35 -14.51 14.07 0.79
C ARG A 35 -14.23 12.70 0.18
N LEU A 36 -14.57 12.53 -1.08
CA LEU A 36 -14.16 11.36 -1.85
C LEU A 36 -12.75 11.56 -2.43
N PRO A 37 -12.01 10.47 -2.69
CA PRO A 37 -10.72 10.54 -3.34
C PRO A 37 -10.78 11.27 -4.67
N SER A 38 -9.71 11.95 -5.05
CA SER A 38 -9.66 12.65 -6.32
C SER A 38 -9.66 11.67 -7.49
N THR A 39 -10.13 12.15 -8.66
CA THR A 39 -10.07 11.37 -9.91
C THR A 39 -8.66 10.86 -10.22
N ARG A 40 -7.64 11.71 -9.99
CA ARG A 40 -6.24 11.37 -10.24
C ARG A 40 -5.74 10.29 -9.28
N GLU A 41 -6.14 10.38 -8.04
CA GLU A 41 -5.79 9.45 -6.97
C GLU A 41 -6.35 8.05 -7.25
N LEU A 42 -7.68 7.93 -7.53
CA LEU A 42 -8.28 6.66 -7.91
C LEU A 42 -7.70 6.09 -9.21
N ALA A 43 -7.50 6.96 -10.22
CA ALA A 43 -6.95 6.54 -11.50
C ALA A 43 -5.55 5.92 -11.35
N ARG A 44 -4.67 6.58 -10.58
CA ARG A 44 -3.32 6.11 -10.30
C ARG A 44 -3.34 4.82 -9.49
N ARG A 45 -4.11 4.81 -8.40
CA ARG A 45 -4.15 3.70 -7.45
C ARG A 45 -4.66 2.41 -8.07
N TYR A 46 -5.78 2.49 -8.82
CA TYR A 46 -6.41 1.32 -9.40
C TYR A 46 -6.06 1.10 -10.88
N ARG A 47 -5.12 1.90 -11.43
CA ARG A 47 -4.75 1.86 -12.86
C ARG A 47 -5.96 1.94 -13.79
N ILE A 48 -6.94 2.78 -13.43
CA ILE A 48 -8.16 3.04 -14.18
C ILE A 48 -7.99 4.37 -14.93
N HIS A 49 -8.48 4.43 -16.18
CA HIS A 49 -8.39 5.67 -16.93
C HIS A 49 -9.12 6.82 -16.21
N PRO A 50 -8.50 8.02 -16.05
CA PRO A 50 -9.10 9.14 -15.32
C PRO A 50 -10.50 9.54 -15.82
N ASN A 51 -10.76 9.40 -17.13
CA ASN A 51 -12.08 9.71 -17.72
C ASN A 51 -13.16 8.76 -17.19
N THR A 52 -12.85 7.50 -16.89
CA THR A 52 -13.78 6.54 -16.33
C THR A 52 -14.22 6.96 -14.93
N ILE A 53 -13.28 7.36 -14.09
CA ILE A 53 -13.55 7.86 -12.74
C ILE A 53 -14.34 9.17 -12.80
N SER A 54 -13.93 10.11 -13.68
CA SER A 54 -14.63 11.37 -13.88
C SER A 54 -16.08 11.18 -14.37
N ALA A 55 -16.31 10.18 -15.22
CA ALA A 55 -17.64 9.83 -15.69
C ALA A 55 -18.51 9.27 -14.56
N ALA A 56 -17.95 8.40 -13.68
CA ALA A 56 -18.64 7.88 -12.51
C ALA A 56 -19.03 9.03 -11.54
N TYR A 57 -18.10 9.91 -11.22
CA TYR A 57 -18.37 11.04 -10.33
C TYR A 57 -19.40 12.01 -10.92
N ARG A 58 -19.37 12.27 -12.23
CA ARG A 58 -20.41 13.08 -12.90
C ARG A 58 -21.78 12.43 -12.78
N GLN A 59 -21.87 11.11 -12.98
CA GLN A 59 -23.11 10.36 -12.81
C GLN A 59 -23.64 10.48 -11.38
N LEU A 60 -22.80 10.27 -10.37
CA LEU A 60 -23.16 10.45 -8.97
C LEU A 60 -23.60 11.88 -8.64
N GLY A 61 -23.00 12.88 -9.28
CA GLY A 61 -23.40 14.28 -9.17
C GLY A 61 -24.78 14.56 -9.76
N LEU A 62 -25.07 14.03 -10.97
CA LEU A 62 -26.38 14.12 -11.62
C LEU A 62 -27.48 13.44 -10.77
N GLU A 63 -27.17 12.30 -10.19
CA GLU A 63 -28.04 11.55 -9.29
C GLU A 63 -28.12 12.15 -7.88
N LYS A 64 -27.41 13.26 -7.63
CA LYS A 64 -27.40 14.02 -6.36
C LYS A 64 -26.86 13.26 -5.14
N TRP A 65 -26.03 12.24 -5.35
CA TRP A 65 -25.32 11.56 -4.28
C TRP A 65 -24.10 12.32 -3.78
N VAL A 66 -23.44 13.04 -4.71
CA VAL A 66 -22.25 13.83 -4.40
C VAL A 66 -22.40 15.26 -4.91
N GLU A 67 -21.55 16.15 -4.42
CA GLU A 67 -21.42 17.52 -4.88
C GLU A 67 -19.98 17.85 -5.24
N PHE A 68 -19.81 18.67 -6.28
CA PHE A 68 -18.50 19.17 -6.68
C PHE A 68 -18.27 20.53 -6.03
N ARG A 69 -17.20 20.63 -5.24
CA ARG A 69 -16.75 21.91 -4.68
C ARG A 69 -15.57 22.41 -5.49
N HIS A 70 -15.73 23.55 -6.14
CA HIS A 70 -14.70 24.10 -7.03
C HIS A 70 -13.35 24.23 -6.29
N GLY A 71 -12.27 23.73 -6.92
CA GLY A 71 -10.93 23.72 -6.32
C GLY A 71 -10.72 22.78 -5.13
N SER A 72 -11.78 22.17 -4.57
CA SER A 72 -11.72 21.38 -3.34
C SER A 72 -11.98 19.88 -3.54
N GLY A 73 -12.72 19.50 -4.59
CA GLY A 73 -12.96 18.09 -4.91
C GLY A 73 -14.43 17.67 -4.90
N VAL A 74 -14.65 16.36 -4.71
CA VAL A 74 -15.97 15.71 -4.70
C VAL A 74 -16.31 15.33 -3.25
N TYR A 75 -17.54 15.65 -2.85
CA TYR A 75 -18.01 15.44 -1.47
C TYR A 75 -19.34 14.70 -1.45
N VAL A 76 -19.57 13.86 -0.47
CA VAL A 76 -20.87 13.24 -0.22
C VAL A 76 -21.85 14.33 0.19
N ARG A 77 -23.05 14.36 -0.41
CA ARG A 77 -24.06 15.38 -0.06
C ARG A 77 -24.60 15.19 1.35
N ALA A 78 -24.76 16.29 2.05
CA ALA A 78 -25.31 16.30 3.41
C ALA A 78 -26.80 15.92 3.44
N VAL A 79 -27.53 16.21 2.34
CA VAL A 79 -28.96 15.90 2.23
C VAL A 79 -29.13 14.77 1.22
N ARG A 80 -29.59 13.62 1.71
CA ARG A 80 -30.01 12.53 0.82
C ARG A 80 -31.21 12.97 0.00
N PRO A 81 -31.31 12.59 -1.29
CA PRO A 81 -32.51 12.84 -2.07
C PRO A 81 -33.73 12.26 -1.34
N LYS A 82 -34.72 13.07 -1.01
CA LYS A 82 -35.92 12.65 -0.26
C LYS A 82 -36.69 11.48 -0.88
N ALA A 83 -36.59 11.33 -2.21
CA ALA A 83 -37.14 10.18 -2.93
C ALA A 83 -36.32 8.88 -2.78
N ALA A 84 -35.09 8.95 -2.25
CA ALA A 84 -34.16 7.84 -2.20
C ALA A 84 -34.28 6.96 -0.93
N ALA A 85 -34.88 7.46 0.13
CA ALA A 85 -34.85 6.75 1.42
C ALA A 85 -35.72 5.47 1.46
N SER A 86 -36.68 5.31 0.55
CA SER A 86 -37.56 4.13 0.50
C SER A 86 -37.53 3.39 -0.84
N ALA A 87 -37.26 4.07 -1.93
CA ALA A 87 -37.33 3.48 -3.29
C ALA A 87 -35.97 3.12 -3.90
N VAL A 88 -34.84 3.61 -3.33
CA VAL A 88 -33.51 3.40 -3.90
C VAL A 88 -33.03 1.96 -3.85
N PRO A 89 -33.23 1.18 -2.77
CA PRO A 89 -32.83 -0.23 -2.78
C PRO A 89 -33.57 -1.04 -3.86
N GLU A 90 -34.88 -0.83 -4.01
CA GLU A 90 -35.67 -1.54 -5.01
C GLU A 90 -35.32 -1.14 -6.44
N SER A 91 -35.14 0.13 -6.72
CA SER A 91 -34.74 0.60 -8.06
C SER A 91 -33.33 0.19 -8.46
N LEU A 92 -32.39 0.15 -7.51
CA LEU A 92 -31.03 -0.35 -7.74
C LEU A 92 -31.03 -1.85 -8.02
N ILE A 93 -31.80 -2.62 -7.23
CA ILE A 93 -31.94 -4.06 -7.43
C ILE A 93 -32.66 -4.34 -8.76
N ALA A 94 -33.70 -3.60 -9.07
CA ALA A 94 -34.42 -3.73 -10.33
C ALA A 94 -33.52 -3.42 -11.54
N ASN A 95 -32.71 -2.36 -11.46
CA ASN A 95 -31.76 -2.01 -12.51
C ASN A 95 -30.66 -3.07 -12.65
N LEU A 96 -30.10 -3.58 -11.54
CA LEU A 96 -29.13 -4.65 -11.55
C LEU A 96 -29.70 -5.91 -12.25
N VAL A 97 -30.94 -6.29 -11.93
CA VAL A 97 -31.61 -7.44 -12.55
C VAL A 97 -31.85 -7.21 -14.04
N LEU A 98 -32.29 -5.99 -14.43
CA LEU A 98 -32.55 -5.65 -15.82
C LEU A 98 -31.26 -5.66 -16.66
N GLU A 99 -30.19 -5.03 -16.16
CA GLU A 99 -28.89 -5.00 -16.86
C GLU A 99 -28.27 -6.41 -16.94
N SER A 100 -28.40 -7.21 -15.89
CA SER A 100 -27.93 -8.60 -15.91
C SER A 100 -28.68 -9.44 -16.94
N ARG A 101 -29.99 -9.24 -17.09
CA ARG A 101 -30.78 -9.91 -18.14
C ARG A 101 -30.40 -9.46 -19.55
N ARG A 102 -30.12 -8.16 -19.74
CA ARG A 102 -29.63 -7.62 -21.02
C ARG A 102 -28.27 -8.21 -21.38
N ALA A 103 -27.42 -8.46 -20.37
CA ALA A 103 -26.13 -9.11 -20.53
C ALA A 103 -26.23 -10.65 -20.68
N GLY A 104 -27.44 -11.22 -20.67
CA GLY A 104 -27.64 -12.67 -20.81
C GLY A 104 -27.40 -13.50 -19.56
N LEU A 105 -27.17 -12.86 -18.39
CA LEU A 105 -26.95 -13.57 -17.12
C LEU A 105 -28.25 -14.18 -16.59
N SER A 106 -28.16 -15.43 -16.11
CA SER A 106 -29.25 -16.05 -15.38
C SER A 106 -29.41 -15.44 -13.99
N LEU A 107 -30.61 -15.53 -13.39
CA LEU A 107 -30.83 -15.08 -12.01
C LEU A 107 -30.01 -15.86 -10.98
N GLN A 108 -29.67 -17.12 -11.27
CA GLN A 108 -28.78 -17.91 -10.42
C GLN A 108 -27.34 -17.39 -10.47
N GLU A 109 -26.86 -17.05 -11.64
CA GLU A 109 -25.55 -16.47 -11.83
C GLU A 109 -25.46 -15.08 -11.18
N LEU A 110 -26.45 -14.21 -11.40
CA LEU A 110 -26.54 -12.93 -10.73
C LEU A 110 -26.50 -13.07 -9.20
N ARG A 111 -27.29 -14.02 -8.65
CA ARG A 111 -27.31 -14.29 -7.20
C ARG A 111 -25.93 -14.75 -6.70
N ARG A 112 -25.23 -15.61 -7.45
CA ARG A 112 -23.90 -16.07 -7.12
C ARG A 112 -22.90 -14.90 -7.11
N GLN A 113 -22.94 -14.06 -8.13
CA GLN A 113 -22.06 -12.91 -8.27
C GLN A 113 -22.31 -11.86 -7.19
N VAL A 114 -23.59 -11.53 -6.92
CA VAL A 114 -23.94 -10.58 -5.85
C VAL A 114 -23.51 -11.12 -4.49
N ARG A 115 -23.71 -12.42 -4.22
CA ARG A 115 -23.23 -13.02 -2.98
C ARG A 115 -21.72 -12.93 -2.85
N HIS A 116 -20.98 -13.31 -3.88
CA HIS A 116 -19.53 -13.18 -3.91
C HIS A 116 -19.09 -11.73 -3.62
N TRP A 117 -19.75 -10.77 -4.24
CA TRP A 117 -19.50 -9.33 -4.00
C TRP A 117 -19.77 -8.90 -2.55
N LEU A 118 -20.85 -9.40 -1.94
CA LEU A 118 -21.20 -9.05 -0.56
C LEU A 118 -20.32 -9.77 0.48
N GLU A 119 -19.77 -10.92 0.11
CA GLU A 119 -18.86 -11.70 0.95
C GLU A 119 -17.39 -11.23 0.84
N MET A 120 -17.05 -10.47 -0.21
CA MET A 120 -15.71 -9.89 -0.34
C MET A 120 -15.42 -8.91 0.82
N ARG A 121 -14.43 -9.26 1.61
CA ARG A 121 -13.90 -8.37 2.67
C ARG A 121 -12.65 -7.67 2.16
N PRO A 122 -12.47 -6.37 2.50
CA PRO A 122 -11.19 -5.72 2.26
C PRO A 122 -10.07 -6.52 2.92
N PRO A 123 -8.92 -6.71 2.26
CA PRO A 123 -7.77 -7.34 2.89
C PRO A 123 -7.40 -6.54 4.15
N GLY A 124 -7.43 -7.21 5.29
CA GLY A 124 -7.10 -6.61 6.58
C GLY A 124 -5.61 -6.63 6.89
N GLN A 125 -4.76 -6.87 5.90
CA GLN A 125 -3.31 -6.98 6.08
C GLN A 125 -2.55 -6.62 4.81
N PHE A 126 -1.31 -6.15 4.99
CA PHE A 126 -0.31 -6.12 3.93
C PHE A 126 0.46 -7.43 3.90
N CYS A 127 0.90 -7.85 2.72
CA CYS A 127 1.82 -8.98 2.58
C CYS A 127 2.98 -8.59 1.66
N VAL A 128 4.18 -8.50 2.22
CA VAL A 128 5.41 -8.18 1.50
C VAL A 128 5.87 -9.40 0.73
N ILE A 129 6.07 -9.24 -0.58
CA ILE A 129 6.59 -10.27 -1.48
C ILE A 129 8.04 -9.96 -1.80
N GLU A 130 8.95 -10.74 -1.28
CA GLU A 130 10.38 -10.67 -1.62
C GLU A 130 11.01 -12.06 -1.41
N PRO A 131 11.68 -12.63 -2.42
CA PRO A 131 12.34 -13.93 -2.28
C PRO A 131 13.56 -13.90 -1.35
N ASP A 132 14.29 -12.78 -1.29
CA ASP A 132 15.40 -12.62 -0.34
C ASP A 132 14.84 -12.35 1.06
N GLU A 133 15.08 -13.29 1.97
CA GLU A 133 14.54 -13.27 3.34
C GLU A 133 15.02 -12.05 4.12
N GLU A 134 16.27 -11.64 3.97
CA GLU A 134 16.84 -10.54 4.73
C GLU A 134 16.32 -9.19 4.24
N LEU A 135 16.22 -9.01 2.90
CA LEU A 135 15.58 -7.83 2.33
C LEU A 135 14.09 -7.77 2.72
N ARG A 136 13.40 -8.89 2.71
CA ARG A 136 11.99 -8.99 3.11
C ARG A 136 11.79 -8.56 4.55
N ARG A 137 12.66 -8.97 5.48
CA ARG A 137 12.65 -8.53 6.88
C ARG A 137 12.82 -7.02 7.03
N ILE A 138 13.68 -6.42 6.22
CA ILE A 138 13.88 -4.97 6.21
C ILE A 138 12.61 -4.25 5.73
N MET A 139 12.02 -4.70 4.62
CA MET A 139 10.78 -4.13 4.10
C MET A 139 9.66 -4.19 5.15
N VAL A 140 9.45 -5.35 5.78
CA VAL A 140 8.46 -5.50 6.87
C VAL A 140 8.74 -4.50 7.99
N ALA A 141 10.01 -4.41 8.43
CA ALA A 141 10.39 -3.50 9.50
C ALA A 141 10.16 -2.02 9.18
N GLU A 142 10.22 -1.64 7.92
CA GLU A 142 9.92 -0.27 7.46
C GLU A 142 8.42 -0.01 7.35
N LEU A 143 7.67 -0.96 6.79
CA LEU A 143 6.22 -0.84 6.64
C LEU A 143 5.51 -0.81 8.01
N GLU A 144 5.91 -1.64 8.96
CA GLU A 144 5.34 -1.68 10.32
C GLU A 144 5.50 -0.38 11.11
N LYS A 145 6.40 0.53 10.70
CA LYS A 145 6.53 1.86 11.31
C LYS A 145 5.37 2.79 10.94
N VAL A 146 4.73 2.53 9.82
CA VAL A 146 3.72 3.42 9.24
C VAL A 146 2.37 2.74 9.08
N ALA A 147 2.35 1.41 8.99
CA ALA A 147 1.13 0.62 8.84
C ALA A 147 0.39 0.48 10.18
N THR A 148 -0.93 0.62 10.14
CA THR A 148 -1.83 0.38 11.28
C THR A 148 -2.45 -1.02 11.22
N ILE A 149 -2.53 -1.61 10.02
CA ILE A 149 -2.93 -3.00 9.83
C ILE A 149 -1.72 -3.95 9.86
N PRO A 150 -1.94 -5.25 10.16
CA PRO A 150 -0.86 -6.23 10.18
C PRO A 150 -0.05 -6.28 8.88
N VAL A 151 1.26 -6.34 9.01
CA VAL A 151 2.18 -6.59 7.89
C VAL A 151 2.69 -8.01 8.01
N LYS A 152 2.43 -8.83 6.99
CA LYS A 152 2.97 -10.17 6.83
C LYS A 152 3.98 -10.18 5.69
N ASP A 153 4.63 -11.30 5.50
CA ASP A 153 5.60 -11.50 4.44
C ASP A 153 5.51 -12.91 3.86
N CYS A 154 5.95 -13.05 2.62
CA CYS A 154 6.08 -14.34 1.96
C CYS A 154 7.14 -14.31 0.86
N GLY A 155 7.67 -15.48 0.52
CA GLY A 155 8.44 -15.70 -0.68
C GLY A 155 7.55 -16.10 -1.86
N PHE A 156 8.15 -16.28 -3.03
CA PHE A 156 7.41 -16.70 -4.24
C PHE A 156 6.81 -18.11 -4.14
N ALA A 157 7.35 -18.96 -3.29
CA ALA A 157 6.86 -20.32 -3.14
C ALA A 157 5.44 -20.35 -2.55
N GLU A 158 5.21 -19.50 -1.55
CA GLU A 158 3.94 -19.40 -0.83
C GLU A 158 2.85 -18.74 -1.68
N LEU A 159 3.22 -17.86 -2.64
CA LEU A 159 2.27 -17.17 -3.50
C LEU A 159 1.42 -18.10 -4.35
N ARG A 160 1.94 -19.25 -4.75
CA ARG A 160 1.23 -20.22 -5.62
C ARG A 160 -0.04 -20.78 -4.98
N SER A 161 -0.09 -20.80 -3.65
CA SER A 161 -1.23 -21.30 -2.88
C SER A 161 -2.00 -20.20 -2.16
N ALA A 162 -1.57 -18.94 -2.29
CA ALA A 162 -2.19 -17.82 -1.64
C ALA A 162 -3.51 -17.42 -2.31
N ASP A 163 -4.49 -17.04 -1.49
CA ASP A 163 -5.69 -16.39 -2.00
C ASP A 163 -5.35 -14.94 -2.39
N PRO A 164 -5.47 -14.56 -3.68
CA PRO A 164 -5.16 -13.20 -4.14
C PRO A 164 -5.90 -12.09 -3.40
N ALA A 165 -7.10 -12.38 -2.87
CA ALA A 165 -7.92 -11.43 -2.15
C ALA A 165 -7.59 -11.32 -0.65
N SER A 166 -6.69 -12.16 -0.12
CA SER A 166 -6.40 -12.24 1.32
C SER A 166 -5.57 -11.09 1.87
N ALA A 167 -4.85 -10.37 1.00
CA ALA A 167 -3.95 -9.30 1.39
C ALA A 167 -3.83 -8.22 0.32
N VAL A 168 -3.36 -7.04 0.72
CA VAL A 168 -2.74 -6.08 -0.19
C VAL A 168 -1.29 -6.49 -0.36
N TRP A 169 -0.96 -6.93 -1.55
CA TRP A 169 0.37 -7.46 -1.85
C TRP A 169 1.34 -6.32 -2.13
N VAL A 170 2.46 -6.33 -1.46
CA VAL A 170 3.46 -5.26 -1.52
C VAL A 170 4.74 -5.79 -2.14
N VAL A 171 5.26 -5.10 -3.15
CA VAL A 171 6.39 -5.60 -3.94
C VAL A 171 7.26 -4.45 -4.47
N PHE A 172 8.55 -4.69 -4.69
CA PHE A 172 9.39 -3.79 -5.46
C PHE A 172 9.19 -3.95 -6.98
N PRO A 173 9.48 -2.90 -7.80
CA PRO A 173 9.26 -2.92 -9.26
C PRO A 173 9.91 -4.10 -9.96
N SER A 174 11.10 -4.53 -9.50
CA SER A 174 11.83 -5.66 -10.09
C SER A 174 11.11 -7.01 -9.94
N LYS A 175 10.16 -7.13 -9.03
CA LYS A 175 9.40 -8.36 -8.74
C LYS A 175 7.93 -8.26 -9.15
N GLU A 176 7.47 -7.09 -9.61
CA GLU A 176 6.07 -6.86 -9.97
C GLU A 176 5.54 -7.85 -11.01
N ALA A 177 6.29 -8.06 -12.10
CA ALA A 177 5.86 -8.94 -13.18
C ALA A 177 5.65 -10.39 -12.70
N THR A 178 6.61 -10.92 -11.91
CA THR A 178 6.52 -12.28 -11.36
C THR A 178 5.38 -12.40 -10.34
N ALA A 179 5.22 -11.39 -9.48
CA ALA A 179 4.12 -11.40 -8.51
C ALA A 179 2.76 -11.39 -9.21
N ARG A 180 2.58 -10.59 -10.27
CA ARG A 180 1.34 -10.56 -11.07
C ARG A 180 1.07 -11.87 -11.79
N GLU A 181 2.11 -12.52 -12.29
CA GLU A 181 1.98 -13.83 -12.94
C GLU A 181 1.49 -14.90 -11.95
N LEU A 182 2.02 -14.89 -10.73
CA LEU A 182 1.68 -15.88 -9.69
C LEU A 182 0.32 -15.63 -9.02
N LEU A 183 -0.03 -14.38 -8.77
CA LEU A 183 -1.28 -14.00 -8.07
C LEU A 183 -2.46 -13.78 -9.01
N GLY A 184 -2.21 -13.57 -10.31
CA GLY A 184 -3.24 -13.21 -11.28
C GLY A 184 -3.60 -11.72 -11.28
N ALA A 185 -4.49 -11.36 -12.25
CA ALA A 185 -4.85 -9.96 -12.49
C ALA A 185 -5.78 -9.35 -11.41
N GLU A 186 -6.40 -10.18 -10.58
CA GLU A 186 -7.35 -9.75 -9.55
C GLU A 186 -6.67 -9.34 -8.24
N ALA A 187 -5.41 -9.74 -8.04
CA ALA A 187 -4.66 -9.38 -6.84
C ALA A 187 -4.40 -7.87 -6.76
N GLU A 188 -4.65 -7.30 -5.60
CA GLU A 188 -4.31 -5.90 -5.34
C GLU A 188 -2.84 -5.79 -4.98
N LEU A 189 -2.06 -5.21 -5.89
CA LEU A 189 -0.61 -5.12 -5.80
C LEU A 189 -0.18 -3.66 -5.66
N LEU A 190 0.49 -3.34 -4.55
CA LEU A 190 1.13 -2.06 -4.29
C LEU A 190 2.62 -2.17 -4.61
N VAL A 191 3.07 -1.39 -5.59
CA VAL A 191 4.48 -1.37 -6.00
C VAL A 191 5.18 -0.22 -5.28
N LEU A 192 6.13 -0.56 -4.41
CA LEU A 192 6.93 0.40 -3.65
C LEU A 192 8.19 0.76 -4.43
N GLU A 193 8.55 2.01 -4.45
CA GLU A 193 9.83 2.46 -5.01
C GLU A 193 10.97 2.28 -4.01
N VAL A 194 12.15 1.96 -4.53
CA VAL A 194 13.38 1.94 -3.75
C VAL A 194 13.86 3.37 -3.55
N ARG A 195 14.29 3.68 -2.35
CA ARG A 195 14.85 5.00 -2.03
C ARG A 195 16.13 5.25 -2.82
N SER A 196 16.17 6.38 -3.48
CA SER A 196 17.43 6.92 -4.00
C SER A 196 18.33 7.35 -2.83
N ALA A 197 19.62 7.08 -2.91
CA ALA A 197 20.57 7.47 -1.87
C ALA A 197 20.47 8.98 -1.58
N PRO A 198 20.06 9.41 -0.39
CA PRO A 198 19.92 10.84 -0.11
C PRO A 198 21.29 11.45 0.06
N SER A 199 21.52 12.57 -0.59
CA SER A 199 22.75 13.36 -0.50
C SER A 199 23.09 13.82 0.94
N ASN A 200 22.13 13.76 1.86
CA ASN A 200 22.22 14.34 3.20
C ASN A 200 22.52 13.34 4.32
N MET A 201 22.41 12.02 4.08
CA MET A 201 22.60 11.01 5.13
C MET A 201 24.01 10.96 5.73
N PRO A 202 25.07 11.12 4.94
CA PRO A 202 26.43 11.11 5.47
C PRO A 202 26.72 12.20 6.51
N HIS A 203 25.95 13.28 6.52
CA HIS A 203 26.12 14.36 7.50
C HIS A 203 25.67 13.99 8.92
N LEU A 204 24.90 12.92 9.07
CA LEU A 204 24.44 12.43 10.38
C LEU A 204 25.50 11.56 11.09
N LEU A 205 26.55 11.18 10.39
CA LEU A 205 27.66 10.41 10.94
C LEU A 205 28.90 11.29 11.11
N PRO A 206 29.69 11.09 12.18
CA PRO A 206 30.89 11.88 12.39
C PRO A 206 31.94 11.59 11.31
N LYS A 207 32.34 12.63 10.56
CA LYS A 207 33.41 12.58 9.57
C LYS A 207 34.72 12.96 10.21
N SER A 208 35.54 11.99 10.59
CA SER A 208 36.90 12.18 11.01
C SER A 208 37.69 10.93 10.68
N ARG A 209 38.98 11.10 10.28
CA ARG A 209 39.88 9.97 10.09
C ARG A 209 40.19 9.22 11.38
N GLU A 210 39.90 9.84 12.51
CA GLU A 210 40.15 9.25 13.85
C GLU A 210 38.96 8.41 14.36
N TRP A 211 37.84 8.44 13.65
CA TRP A 211 36.61 7.81 14.14
C TRP A 211 36.16 6.71 13.20
N LEU A 212 36.01 5.51 13.76
CA LEU A 212 35.45 4.38 13.05
C LEU A 212 33.93 4.51 12.95
N VAL A 213 33.39 4.19 11.79
CA VAL A 213 31.95 4.15 11.51
C VAL A 213 31.53 2.71 11.25
N GLY A 214 30.54 2.25 12.02
CA GLY A 214 29.96 0.93 11.84
C GLY A 214 28.96 0.90 10.70
N VAL A 215 28.96 -0.19 9.94
CA VAL A 215 27.90 -0.53 8.96
C VAL A 215 27.41 -1.93 9.31
N ALA A 216 26.11 -2.07 9.59
CA ALA A 216 25.56 -3.34 10.04
C ALA A 216 24.25 -3.69 9.34
N SER A 217 24.17 -4.90 8.83
CA SER A 217 22.94 -5.46 8.23
C SER A 217 23.09 -6.99 8.14
N ALA A 218 21.97 -7.71 8.13
CA ALA A 218 21.92 -9.10 7.71
C ALA A 218 21.89 -9.24 6.18
N TRP A 219 21.47 -8.18 5.47
CA TRP A 219 21.35 -8.19 4.01
C TRP A 219 22.64 -7.69 3.34
N PRO A 220 23.35 -8.58 2.59
CA PRO A 220 24.60 -8.20 1.92
C PRO A 220 24.44 -7.01 0.96
N GLY A 221 23.32 -6.94 0.25
CA GLY A 221 23.03 -5.81 -0.65
C GLY A 221 22.99 -4.46 0.04
N PHE A 222 22.56 -4.41 1.31
CA PHE A 222 22.64 -3.19 2.13
C PHE A 222 24.09 -2.86 2.47
N LEU A 223 24.90 -3.84 2.87
CA LEU A 223 26.29 -3.61 3.24
C LEU A 223 27.07 -3.03 2.07
N ASP A 224 26.90 -3.57 0.86
CA ASP A 224 27.57 -3.10 -0.35
C ASP A 224 27.12 -1.67 -0.73
N ALA A 225 25.80 -1.44 -0.71
CA ALA A 225 25.23 -0.12 -1.01
C ALA A 225 25.68 0.95 -0.01
N ALA A 226 25.68 0.62 1.28
CA ALA A 226 26.09 1.53 2.35
C ALA A 226 27.58 1.89 2.26
N GLN A 227 28.46 0.93 1.99
CA GLN A 227 29.88 1.19 1.77
C GLN A 227 30.11 2.12 0.57
N THR A 228 29.46 1.82 -0.55
CA THR A 228 29.54 2.64 -1.77
C THR A 228 29.08 4.08 -1.51
N MET A 229 27.97 4.22 -0.81
CA MET A 229 27.39 5.51 -0.47
C MET A 229 28.30 6.32 0.47
N LEU A 230 28.84 5.68 1.52
CA LEU A 230 29.75 6.34 2.47
C LEU A 230 31.05 6.75 1.79
N ALA A 231 31.64 5.90 0.94
CA ALA A 231 32.82 6.23 0.15
C ALA A 231 32.55 7.42 -0.79
N ALA A 232 31.42 7.44 -1.50
CA ALA A 232 31.00 8.56 -2.34
C ALA A 232 30.80 9.86 -1.53
N ALA A 233 30.39 9.73 -0.28
CA ALA A 233 30.25 10.85 0.65
C ALA A 233 31.59 11.33 1.25
N GLY A 234 32.71 10.67 0.90
CA GLY A 234 34.08 11.03 1.32
C GLY A 234 34.50 10.45 2.67
N PHE A 235 33.87 9.35 3.11
CA PHE A 235 34.40 8.55 4.21
C PHE A 235 35.57 7.70 3.69
N ASP A 236 36.59 7.55 4.53
CA ASP A 236 37.71 6.65 4.23
C ASP A 236 37.22 5.19 4.36
N PRO A 237 37.36 4.35 3.33
CA PRO A 237 36.96 2.95 3.40
C PRO A 237 37.62 2.19 4.56
N ASP A 238 38.84 2.54 4.92
CA ASP A 238 39.58 1.93 6.05
C ASP A 238 39.01 2.33 7.42
N SER A 239 38.20 3.37 7.48
CA SER A 239 37.48 3.79 8.69
C SER A 239 36.12 3.09 8.86
N LEU A 240 35.70 2.24 7.90
CA LEU A 240 34.43 1.56 7.95
C LEU A 240 34.55 0.16 8.57
N VAL A 241 33.79 -0.09 9.63
CA VAL A 241 33.66 -1.40 10.27
C VAL A 241 32.39 -2.05 9.80
N VAL A 242 32.47 -2.86 8.73
CA VAL A 242 31.32 -3.50 8.10
C VAL A 242 31.06 -4.86 8.74
N ARG A 243 29.83 -5.09 9.17
CA ARG A 243 29.46 -6.35 9.87
C ARG A 243 28.14 -6.90 9.35
N ASP A 244 28.21 -8.17 8.98
CA ASP A 244 27.03 -8.99 8.75
C ASP A 244 26.48 -9.44 10.11
N THR A 245 25.25 -9.06 10.42
CA THR A 245 24.64 -9.32 11.72
C THR A 245 24.30 -10.80 11.97
N ARG A 246 24.38 -11.63 10.92
CA ARG A 246 24.26 -13.10 11.06
C ARG A 246 25.49 -13.75 11.69
N ASN A 247 26.63 -13.07 11.66
CA ASN A 247 27.87 -13.60 12.22
C ASN A 247 27.92 -13.41 13.75
N PRO A 248 28.34 -14.42 14.52
CA PRO A 248 28.50 -14.27 15.94
C PRO A 248 29.49 -13.16 16.31
N GLY A 249 29.15 -12.36 17.32
CA GLY A 249 30.06 -11.32 17.83
C GLY A 249 30.02 -9.99 17.06
N TRP A 250 29.24 -9.87 16.01
CA TRP A 250 29.14 -8.66 15.18
C TRP A 250 28.94 -7.36 16.00
N LEU A 251 28.16 -7.45 17.07
CA LEU A 251 27.85 -6.28 17.91
C LEU A 251 29.08 -5.81 18.71
N LYS A 252 29.89 -6.73 19.20
CA LYS A 252 31.11 -6.42 19.93
C LYS A 252 32.11 -5.64 19.08
N ASP A 253 32.24 -6.00 17.80
CA ASP A 253 33.14 -5.32 16.87
C ASP A 253 32.71 -3.88 16.60
N LEU A 254 31.45 -3.52 16.84
CA LEU A 254 30.93 -2.17 16.68
C LEU A 254 31.03 -1.32 17.96
N GLU A 255 31.49 -1.87 19.07
CA GLU A 255 31.60 -1.11 20.34
C GLU A 255 32.54 0.09 20.24
N CYS A 256 33.59 -0.01 19.44
CA CYS A 256 34.58 1.07 19.23
C CYS A 256 34.16 2.10 18.17
N THR A 257 33.04 1.95 17.49
CA THR A 257 32.57 2.89 16.46
C THR A 257 31.87 4.11 17.06
N ALA A 258 32.05 5.26 16.45
CA ALA A 258 31.43 6.51 16.85
C ALA A 258 29.94 6.60 16.50
N GLY A 259 29.52 5.84 15.49
CA GLY A 259 28.13 5.71 15.07
C GLY A 259 27.96 4.50 14.16
N ILE A 260 26.72 4.04 14.01
CA ILE A 260 26.39 2.86 13.22
C ILE A 260 25.35 3.23 12.19
N LEU A 261 25.64 2.94 10.91
CA LEU A 261 24.69 2.95 9.82
C LEU A 261 24.09 1.56 9.67
N CYS A 262 22.78 1.44 9.68
CA CYS A 262 22.11 0.15 9.56
C CYS A 262 20.76 0.27 8.87
N ASP A 263 20.17 -0.87 8.49
CA ASP A 263 18.80 -0.98 8.02
C ASP A 263 17.77 -0.95 9.17
N ALA A 264 16.50 -0.92 8.81
CA ALA A 264 15.40 -0.82 9.77
C ALA A 264 15.21 -2.07 10.64
N ALA A 265 15.53 -3.26 10.14
CA ALA A 265 15.45 -4.51 10.91
C ALA A 265 16.60 -4.60 11.92
N THR A 266 17.81 -4.30 11.49
CA THR A 266 19.01 -4.26 12.34
C THR A 266 18.88 -3.21 13.45
N ALA A 267 18.29 -2.05 13.17
CA ALA A 267 18.07 -1.01 14.18
C ALA A 267 17.23 -1.46 15.39
N ARG A 268 16.38 -2.46 15.23
CA ARG A 268 15.53 -2.99 16.32
C ARG A 268 16.32 -3.80 17.36
N VAL A 269 17.45 -4.35 16.97
CA VAL A 269 18.31 -5.19 17.83
C VAL A 269 19.53 -4.47 18.35
N LEU A 270 19.81 -3.25 17.86
CA LEU A 270 20.92 -2.43 18.34
C LEU A 270 20.62 -1.79 19.71
N PRO A 271 21.64 -1.66 20.59
CA PRO A 271 21.49 -0.95 21.84
C PRO A 271 21.19 0.54 21.62
N LYS A 272 20.22 1.09 22.35
CA LYS A 272 19.84 2.50 22.29
C LYS A 272 20.92 3.50 22.72
N SER A 273 22.01 3.02 23.31
CA SER A 273 23.13 3.83 23.78
C SER A 273 24.08 4.29 22.68
N LYS A 274 23.98 3.75 21.48
CA LYS A 274 24.83 4.07 20.33
C LYS A 274 24.13 5.04 19.39
N LEU A 275 24.90 5.98 18.81
CA LEU A 275 24.43 6.79 17.70
C LEU A 275 24.11 5.86 16.52
N THR A 276 22.83 5.73 16.20
CA THR A 276 22.36 4.83 15.15
C THR A 276 21.66 5.66 14.08
N VAL A 277 22.14 5.55 12.86
CA VAL A 277 21.55 6.14 11.67
C VAL A 277 20.90 5.03 10.86
N VAL A 278 19.58 5.07 10.75
CA VAL A 278 18.82 4.09 9.96
C VAL A 278 18.72 4.60 8.52
N PHE A 279 19.18 3.78 7.59
CA PHE A 279 18.99 4.04 6.17
C PHE A 279 17.80 3.22 5.67
N PRO A 280 16.66 3.86 5.38
CA PRO A 280 15.50 3.15 4.87
C PRO A 280 15.68 2.82 3.38
N ILE A 281 15.20 1.64 2.99
CA ILE A 281 15.26 1.14 1.61
C ILE A 281 14.02 1.58 0.82
N VAL A 282 12.86 1.63 1.48
CA VAL A 282 11.60 2.07 0.86
C VAL A 282 11.57 3.59 0.75
N ALA A 283 11.17 4.10 -0.40
CA ALA A 283 11.04 5.54 -0.63
C ALA A 283 9.94 6.16 0.25
N ASP A 284 10.17 7.38 0.78
CA ASP A 284 9.18 8.07 1.62
C ASP A 284 7.85 8.27 0.89
N ALA A 285 7.88 8.54 -0.42
CA ALA A 285 6.66 8.67 -1.23
C ALA A 285 5.82 7.39 -1.22
N SER A 286 6.47 6.22 -1.23
CA SER A 286 5.80 4.92 -1.16
C SER A 286 5.21 4.65 0.22
N LEU A 287 5.91 5.02 1.29
CA LEU A 287 5.39 4.92 2.67
C LEU A 287 4.19 5.85 2.89
N GLU A 288 4.23 7.07 2.33
CA GLU A 288 3.09 7.98 2.35
C GLU A 288 1.90 7.47 1.49
N GLU A 289 2.18 6.80 0.39
CA GLU A 289 1.14 6.16 -0.42
C GLU A 289 0.48 5.00 0.34
N LEU A 290 1.26 4.20 1.09
CA LEU A 290 0.75 3.14 1.95
C LEU A 290 -0.13 3.69 3.08
N LYS A 291 0.27 4.76 3.75
CA LYS A 291 -0.57 5.44 4.76
C LYS A 291 -1.88 5.94 4.16
N ARG A 292 -1.82 6.62 3.02
CA ARG A 292 -3.03 7.08 2.32
C ARG A 292 -3.92 5.92 1.91
N TYR A 293 -3.31 4.77 1.61
CA TYR A 293 -4.05 3.55 1.33
C TYR A 293 -4.85 3.12 2.55
N GLU A 294 -4.26 3.09 3.74
CA GLU A 294 -4.96 2.71 4.98
C GLU A 294 -6.05 3.71 5.38
N GLU A 295 -5.76 5.00 5.36
CA GLU A 295 -6.75 6.06 5.63
C GLU A 295 -7.96 5.94 4.70
N PHE A 296 -7.71 5.51 3.47
CA PHE A 296 -8.72 5.32 2.45
C PHE A 296 -9.55 4.05 2.65
N ILE A 297 -8.99 2.99 3.20
CA ILE A 297 -9.69 1.75 3.54
C ILE A 297 -10.74 2.00 4.63
N GLY A 298 -10.56 3.04 5.44
CA GLY A 298 -11.51 3.38 6.50
C GLY A 298 -11.62 2.27 7.53
N ILE A 299 -10.48 1.76 8.02
CA ILE A 299 -10.47 0.87 9.17
C ILE A 299 -10.98 1.70 10.36
N PRO A 300 -12.09 1.30 11.02
CA PRO A 300 -12.54 2.00 12.21
C PRO A 300 -11.40 1.96 13.22
N GLU A 301 -11.04 3.13 13.76
CA GLU A 301 -10.16 3.19 14.92
C GLU A 301 -10.66 2.19 15.96
N LYS A 302 -9.76 1.34 16.47
CA LYS A 302 -10.09 0.43 17.54
C LYS A 302 -10.66 1.24 18.70
N PRO A 303 -11.81 0.81 19.31
CA PRO A 303 -12.36 1.46 20.45
C PRO A 303 -11.40 1.47 21.65
#